data_def445bca0e509ad149e2e5103786925
#
_entry.id   def445bca0e509ad149e2e5103786925
#
_cell.length_a   1.000
_cell.length_b   1.000
_cell.length_c   1.000
_cell.angle_alpha   90.00
_cell.angle_beta   90.00
_cell.angle_gamma   90.00
#
_symmetry.space_group_name_H-M   'P 1'
#
loop_
_entity.id
_entity.type
_entity.pdbx_description
1 polymer ?
#
loop_
_entity_poly.entity_id
_entity_poly.type
_entity_poly.pdbx_seq_one_letter_code
_entity_poly.pdbx_strand_id
1 'polypeptide(L)'
;MSWQPFKTIWGRICRLQGQQFLTKTGKPFTYSVESGTTVWVEREGNRINQSLAKSNFEQVYCMMRNNSIIGPAEINKRAINNEESQVRGPSYVWAILYDERVTP
;
A
#
# COMPACT_ATOMS: atom_id res chain seq x y z
N MET A 1 -17.85 -3.31 2.87
CA MET A 1 -16.63 -2.46 2.85
C MET A 1 -17.05 -1.02 2.58
N SER A 2 -16.60 -0.11 3.41
CA SER A 2 -16.94 1.31 3.29
C SER A 2 -15.76 2.07 2.69
N TRP A 3 -15.98 2.67 1.51
CA TRP A 3 -14.93 3.42 0.81
C TRP A 3 -14.91 4.86 1.31
N GLN A 4 -13.91 5.19 2.10
CA GLN A 4 -13.74 6.53 2.66
C GLN A 4 -12.76 7.36 1.82
N PRO A 5 -12.76 8.70 1.99
CA PRO A 5 -11.78 9.53 1.27
C PRO A 5 -10.35 9.07 1.56
N PHE A 6 -9.48 9.16 0.56
CA PHE A 6 -8.08 8.73 0.72
C PHE A 6 -7.38 9.44 1.88
N LYS A 7 -7.72 10.69 2.15
CA LYS A 7 -7.17 11.43 3.28
C LYS A 7 -7.36 10.67 4.59
N THR A 8 -8.53 10.08 4.79
CA THR A 8 -8.85 9.28 5.99
C THR A 8 -8.01 8.01 6.00
N ILE A 9 -7.92 7.34 4.86
CA ILE A 9 -7.13 6.11 4.70
C ILE A 9 -5.65 6.40 4.99
N TRP A 10 -5.11 7.47 4.43
CA TRP A 10 -3.72 7.83 4.65
C TRP A 10 -3.44 8.14 6.12
N GLY A 11 -4.36 8.80 6.80
CA GLY A 11 -4.24 9.07 8.23
C GLY A 11 -4.13 7.79 9.05
N ARG A 12 -4.88 6.76 8.67
CA ARG A 12 -4.80 5.44 9.32
C ARG A 12 -3.47 4.78 9.05
N ILE A 13 -2.97 4.85 7.82
CA ILE A 13 -1.66 4.31 7.46
C ILE A 13 -0.57 4.95 8.32
N CYS A 14 -0.59 6.26 8.48
CA CYS A 14 0.37 6.96 9.30
C CYS A 14 0.32 6.54 10.77
N ARG A 15 -0.89 6.31 11.30
CA ARG A 15 -1.06 5.91 12.71
C ARG A 15 -0.65 4.46 12.97
N LEU A 16 -0.70 3.61 11.97
CA LEU A 16 -0.42 2.19 12.12
C LEU A 16 1.05 1.85 11.84
N GLN A 17 1.89 2.85 11.61
CA GLN A 17 3.31 2.57 11.41
C GLN A 17 3.90 1.84 12.62
N GLY A 18 4.79 0.89 12.35
CA GLY A 18 5.36 0.03 13.39
C GLY A 18 4.54 -1.20 13.72
N GLN A 19 3.28 -1.27 13.29
CA GLN A 19 2.45 -2.46 13.48
C GLN A 19 2.78 -3.50 12.42
N GLN A 20 2.58 -4.77 12.77
CA GLN A 20 2.84 -5.86 11.83
C GLN A 20 1.69 -6.03 10.84
N PHE A 21 2.07 -6.17 9.57
CA PHE A 21 1.16 -6.50 8.48
C PHE A 21 1.63 -7.77 7.81
N LEU A 22 0.74 -8.41 7.04
CA LEU A 22 1.08 -9.62 6.29
C LEU A 22 0.83 -9.38 4.81
N THR A 23 1.78 -9.84 3.97
CA THR A 23 1.55 -9.85 2.52
C THR A 23 0.46 -10.87 2.19
N LYS A 24 -0.01 -10.88 0.94
CA LYS A 24 -1.01 -11.85 0.49
C LYS A 24 -0.57 -13.29 0.72
N THR A 25 0.73 -13.56 0.65
CA THR A 25 1.28 -14.90 0.88
C THR A 25 1.64 -15.16 2.34
N GLY A 26 1.32 -14.24 3.24
CA GLY A 26 1.50 -14.42 4.67
C GLY A 26 2.86 -14.04 5.22
N LYS A 27 3.67 -13.29 4.46
CA LYS A 27 4.98 -12.85 4.94
C LYS A 27 4.83 -11.60 5.81
N PRO A 28 5.36 -11.62 7.05
CA PRO A 28 5.21 -10.46 7.93
C PRO A 28 6.16 -9.32 7.57
N PHE A 29 5.68 -8.11 7.79
CA PHE A 29 6.48 -6.91 7.63
C PHE A 29 5.93 -5.77 8.50
N THR A 30 6.75 -4.75 8.71
CA THR A 30 6.33 -3.50 9.35
C THR A 30 6.69 -2.36 8.41
N TYR A 31 6.28 -1.15 8.73
CA TYR A 31 6.68 0.02 7.95
C TYR A 31 6.77 1.25 8.83
N SER A 32 7.49 2.24 8.34
CA SER A 32 7.56 3.57 8.95
C SER A 32 7.20 4.61 7.88
N VAL A 33 6.74 5.78 8.32
CA VAL A 33 6.37 6.86 7.41
C VAL A 33 7.33 8.03 7.63
N GLU A 34 7.97 8.47 6.55
CA GLU A 34 8.91 9.57 6.57
C GLU A 34 8.27 10.81 5.97
N SER A 35 8.35 11.93 6.69
CA SER A 35 7.85 13.24 6.23
C SER A 35 6.38 13.24 5.81
N GLY A 36 5.60 12.26 6.27
CA GLY A 36 4.18 12.17 5.96
C GLY A 36 3.87 11.82 4.50
N THR A 37 4.85 11.47 3.69
CA THR A 37 4.67 11.24 2.26
C THR A 37 5.32 9.97 1.72
N THR A 38 6.19 9.32 2.51
CA THR A 38 6.95 8.18 2.03
C THR A 38 6.90 7.05 3.05
N VAL A 39 6.60 5.84 2.58
CA VAL A 39 6.57 4.65 3.42
C VAL A 39 7.82 3.82 3.17
N TRP A 40 8.50 3.43 4.24
CA TRP A 40 9.64 2.53 4.19
C TRP A 40 9.25 1.21 4.83
N VAL A 41 9.38 0.13 4.08
CA VAL A 41 9.04 -1.21 4.55
C VAL A 41 10.25 -1.85 5.24
N GLU A 42 9.99 -2.55 6.34
CA GLU A 42 11.01 -3.29 7.08
C GLU A 42 10.61 -4.75 7.18
N ARG A 43 11.53 -5.64 6.87
CA ARG A 43 11.36 -7.09 6.97
C ARG A 43 12.47 -7.66 7.82
N GLU A 44 12.09 -8.50 8.80
CA GLU A 44 13.06 -9.15 9.67
C GLU A 44 14.02 -8.16 10.35
N GLY A 45 13.48 -6.98 10.70
CA GLY A 45 14.26 -5.93 11.35
C GLY A 45 15.11 -5.09 10.39
N ASN A 46 15.09 -5.37 9.10
CA ASN A 46 15.89 -4.65 8.12
C ASN A 46 15.00 -3.83 7.17
N ARG A 47 15.38 -2.58 6.94
CA ARG A 47 14.70 -1.75 5.96
C ARG A 47 15.06 -2.25 4.56
N ILE A 48 14.04 -2.54 3.75
CA ILE A 48 14.28 -2.86 2.36
C ILE A 48 14.58 -1.58 1.58
N ASN A 49 15.42 -1.69 0.55
CA ASN A 49 15.86 -0.54 -0.22
C ASN A 49 14.81 -0.15 -1.26
N GLN A 50 13.60 0.17 -0.79
CA GLN A 50 12.50 0.55 -1.66
C GLN A 50 11.53 1.43 -0.87
N SER A 51 11.37 2.67 -1.34
CA SER A 51 10.40 3.59 -0.76
C SER A 51 9.08 3.53 -1.52
N LEU A 52 7.98 3.70 -0.80
CA LEU A 52 6.64 3.67 -1.36
C LEU A 52 6.03 5.06 -1.20
N ALA A 53 5.77 5.74 -2.32
CA ALA A 53 5.24 7.09 -2.29
C ALA A 53 3.75 7.10 -1.93
N LYS A 54 3.31 8.14 -1.23
CA LYS A 54 1.90 8.35 -0.90
C LYS A 54 1.02 8.28 -2.15
N SER A 55 1.48 8.85 -3.28
CA SER A 55 0.75 8.83 -4.54
C SER A 55 0.49 7.41 -5.06
N ASN A 56 1.42 6.48 -4.79
CA ASN A 56 1.22 5.08 -5.17
C ASN A 56 0.07 4.45 -4.39
N PHE A 57 -0.05 4.77 -3.11
CA PHE A 57 -1.16 4.28 -2.29
C PHE A 57 -2.48 4.85 -2.80
N GLU A 58 -2.50 6.12 -3.16
CA GLU A 58 -3.72 6.74 -3.68
C GLU A 58 -4.15 6.10 -5.00
N GLN A 59 -3.20 5.86 -5.90
CA GLN A 59 -3.46 5.22 -7.18
C GLN A 59 -4.04 3.82 -6.99
N VAL A 60 -3.43 3.02 -6.12
CA VAL A 60 -3.90 1.65 -5.85
C VAL A 60 -5.24 1.66 -5.15
N TYR A 61 -5.45 2.58 -4.21
CA TYR A 61 -6.73 2.72 -3.53
C TYR A 61 -7.87 2.99 -4.53
N CYS A 62 -7.63 3.84 -5.51
CA CYS A 62 -8.61 4.10 -6.56
C CYS A 62 -8.89 2.85 -7.40
N MET A 63 -7.85 2.07 -7.71
CA MET A 63 -8.03 0.80 -8.43
C MET A 63 -8.88 -0.19 -7.64
N MET A 64 -8.63 -0.32 -6.35
CA MET A 64 -9.40 -1.21 -5.48
C MET A 64 -10.86 -0.75 -5.40
N ARG A 65 -11.07 0.54 -5.23
CA ARG A 65 -12.39 1.14 -5.13
C ARG A 65 -13.23 0.92 -6.39
N ASN A 66 -12.57 0.91 -7.55
CA ASN A 66 -13.24 0.71 -8.84
C ASN A 66 -13.30 -0.76 -9.24
N ASN A 67 -12.92 -1.68 -8.35
CA ASN A 67 -12.86 -3.11 -8.62
C ASN A 67 -11.99 -3.46 -9.81
N SER A 68 -10.94 -2.66 -10.04
CA SER A 68 -10.03 -2.88 -11.17
C SER A 68 -8.96 -3.90 -10.88
N ILE A 69 -8.74 -4.22 -9.61
CA ILE A 69 -7.74 -5.20 -9.19
C ILE A 69 -8.32 -6.11 -8.10
N ILE A 70 -7.84 -7.35 -8.06
CA ILE A 70 -8.22 -8.34 -7.06
C ILE A 70 -7.02 -8.82 -6.24
N GLY A 71 -5.84 -8.29 -6.52
CA GLY A 71 -4.63 -8.64 -5.78
C GLY A 71 -3.44 -7.84 -6.28
N PRO A 72 -2.27 -7.99 -5.61
CA PRO A 72 -1.09 -7.18 -5.92
C PRO A 72 -0.53 -7.41 -7.32
N ALA A 73 -0.70 -8.60 -7.89
CA ALA A 73 -0.17 -8.90 -9.22
C ALA A 73 -0.79 -8.05 -10.32
N GLU A 74 -1.99 -7.53 -10.12
CA GLU A 74 -2.68 -6.74 -11.12
C GLU A 74 -2.33 -5.25 -11.08
N ILE A 75 -1.67 -4.79 -10.04
CA ILE A 75 -1.38 -3.37 -9.87
C ILE A 75 -0.53 -2.84 -11.02
N ASN A 76 0.63 -3.44 -11.26
CA ASN A 76 1.53 -2.97 -12.30
C ASN A 76 1.05 -3.34 -13.70
N LYS A 77 0.27 -4.40 -13.81
CA LYS A 77 -0.34 -4.76 -15.09
C LYS A 77 -1.26 -3.64 -15.59
N ARG A 78 -2.01 -3.01 -14.68
CA ARG A 78 -2.86 -1.87 -15.02
C ARG A 78 -2.05 -0.61 -15.28
N ALA A 79 -1.03 -0.36 -14.47
CA ALA A 79 -0.18 0.82 -14.60
C ALA A 79 0.58 0.83 -15.93
N ILE A 80 1.05 -0.33 -16.39
CA ILE A 80 1.76 -0.46 -17.67
C ILE A 80 0.87 -0.01 -18.83
N ASN A 81 -0.41 -0.37 -18.80
CA ASN A 81 -1.34 -0.02 -19.87
C ASN A 81 -1.62 1.48 -19.96
N ASN A 82 -1.37 2.22 -18.89
CA ASN A 82 -1.61 3.66 -18.84
C ASN A 82 -0.34 4.50 -19.05
N GLU A 83 0.79 3.86 -19.29
CA GLU A 83 2.09 4.50 -19.43
C GLU A 83 2.51 5.38 -18.26
N GLU A 84 1.77 5.34 -17.17
CA GLU A 84 2.13 6.05 -15.96
C GLU A 84 3.11 5.24 -15.12
N SER A 85 3.78 5.89 -14.19
CA SER A 85 4.80 5.28 -13.37
C SER A 85 4.29 4.00 -12.72
N GLN A 86 5.10 2.93 -12.79
CA GLN A 86 4.81 1.69 -12.12
C GLN A 86 4.80 1.90 -10.61
N VAL A 87 3.88 1.22 -9.94
CA VAL A 87 3.83 1.22 -8.49
C VAL A 87 4.97 0.35 -7.96
N ARG A 88 5.80 0.92 -7.09
CA ARG A 88 6.87 0.17 -6.43
C ARG A 88 6.29 -0.66 -5.30
N GLY A 89 6.84 -1.86 -5.10
CA GLY A 89 6.43 -2.74 -4.02
C GLY A 89 4.94 -3.02 -3.98
N PRO A 90 4.32 -3.46 -5.11
CA PRO A 90 2.86 -3.60 -5.16
C PRO A 90 2.31 -4.57 -4.11
N SER A 91 3.08 -5.58 -3.73
CA SER A 91 2.66 -6.52 -2.68
C SER A 91 2.47 -5.82 -1.34
N TYR A 92 3.34 -4.87 -1.00
CA TYR A 92 3.26 -4.13 0.26
C TYR A 92 2.17 -3.08 0.23
N VAL A 93 2.06 -2.33 -0.87
CA VAL A 93 1.01 -1.33 -1.02
C VAL A 93 -0.37 -1.98 -0.91
N TRP A 94 -0.57 -3.08 -1.62
CA TRP A 94 -1.83 -3.82 -1.59
C TRP A 94 -2.12 -4.36 -0.19
N ALA A 95 -1.12 -4.96 0.46
CA ALA A 95 -1.29 -5.55 1.78
C ALA A 95 -1.70 -4.51 2.84
N ILE A 96 -1.11 -3.33 2.79
CA ILE A 96 -1.44 -2.26 3.72
C ILE A 96 -2.86 -1.76 3.45
N LEU A 97 -3.21 -1.48 2.21
CA LEU A 97 -4.51 -0.95 1.85
C LEU A 97 -5.65 -1.96 2.06
N TYR A 98 -5.38 -3.25 1.83
CA TYR A 98 -6.39 -4.30 1.99
C TYR A 98 -6.64 -4.68 3.44
N ASP A 99 -5.75 -4.31 4.34
CA ASP A 99 -5.90 -4.61 5.77
C ASP A 99 -7.13 -3.92 6.33
N GLU A 100 -7.94 -4.65 7.10
CA GLU A 100 -9.20 -4.11 7.64
C GLU A 100 -8.99 -2.96 8.62
N ARG A 101 -7.80 -2.82 9.20
CA ARG A 101 -7.46 -1.69 10.07
C ARG A 101 -7.32 -0.40 9.27
N VAL A 102 -7.08 -0.50 7.96
CA VAL A 102 -6.89 0.63 7.05
C VAL A 102 -8.18 0.87 6.25
N THR A 103 -8.68 -0.16 5.59
CA THR A 103 -9.90 -0.10 4.78
C THR A 103 -10.88 -1.16 5.29
N PRO A 104 -11.73 -0.79 6.26
CA PRO A 104 -12.67 -1.74 6.86
C PRO A 104 -13.76 -2.19 5.90
#